data_492c55d5ccedf21fac861e8660d59088
#
_entry.id   492c55d5ccedf21fac861e8660d59088
#
_cell.length_a   1.000
_cell.length_b   1.000
_cell.length_c   1.000
_cell.angle_alpha   90.00
_cell.angle_beta   90.00
_cell.angle_gamma   90.00
#
_symmetry.space_group_name_H-M   'P 1'
#
loop_
_entity.id
_entity.type
_entity.pdbx_description
1 polymer ?
#
loop_
_entity_poly.entity_id
_entity_poly.type
_entity_poly.pdbx_seq_one_letter_code
_entity_poly.pdbx_strand_id
1 'polypeptide(L)'
;MTSGIAIGSIIEIDKNNELPILEKGKLVNSSQFNGMSSDDAIEKIKEYIKTHNLGTELIQFRLRDWGISRQRYWGCPIPAVYEDGVPRILEESELPVELPKLKEGSAPIPLSKNQDFLNLSPNVIREADTFDTFMDSSWYYARFPSADNDDEMFGEDSNYWLPVDLYIGGIEHAILHLLYSRFLNFQLFGVLGFW
;
A
#
# COMPACT_ATOMS: atom_id res chain seq x y z
N MET A 1 -2.60 -24.37 45.49
CA MET A 1 -1.27 -23.75 45.25
C MET A 1 -1.36 -22.98 43.94
N THR A 2 -1.50 -21.67 44.02
CA THR A 2 -1.48 -20.80 42.84
C THR A 2 -0.01 -20.63 42.45
N SER A 3 0.40 -21.22 41.33
CA SER A 3 1.69 -20.98 40.73
C SER A 3 1.70 -19.53 40.20
N GLY A 4 2.19 -18.63 41.02
CA GLY A 4 2.41 -17.26 40.60
C GLY A 4 3.46 -17.23 39.47
N ILE A 5 3.12 -16.66 38.31
CA ILE A 5 4.09 -16.37 37.26
C ILE A 5 5.01 -15.28 37.83
N ALA A 6 6.31 -15.58 37.96
CA ALA A 6 7.29 -14.59 38.37
C ALA A 6 7.46 -13.58 37.21
N ILE A 7 7.04 -12.35 37.43
CA ILE A 7 7.26 -11.23 36.50
C ILE A 7 8.63 -10.64 36.82
N GLY A 8 9.59 -10.79 35.90
CA GLY A 8 10.92 -10.17 35.98
C GLY A 8 11.08 -9.09 34.94
N SER A 9 11.86 -8.05 35.24
CA SER A 9 12.25 -7.06 34.25
C SER A 9 13.25 -7.66 33.27
N ILE A 10 13.03 -7.40 31.98
CA ILE A 10 13.94 -7.78 30.87
C ILE A 10 14.78 -6.59 30.38
N ILE A 11 14.49 -5.38 30.84
CA ILE A 11 15.26 -4.18 30.56
C ILE A 11 15.84 -3.67 31.87
N GLU A 12 17.08 -3.16 31.84
CA GLU A 12 17.71 -2.54 32.99
C GLU A 12 16.92 -1.32 33.44
N ILE A 13 16.49 -1.32 34.70
CA ILE A 13 15.62 -0.31 35.28
C ILE A 13 16.41 0.47 36.33
N ASP A 14 16.46 1.80 36.20
CA ASP A 14 16.85 2.68 37.26
C ASP A 14 15.75 2.78 38.33
N LYS A 15 16.11 2.93 39.58
CA LYS A 15 15.18 2.97 40.74
C LYS A 15 14.09 4.05 40.65
N ASN A 16 14.26 5.01 39.72
CA ASN A 16 13.34 6.15 39.55
C ASN A 16 12.42 6.02 38.33
N ASN A 17 12.49 4.92 37.59
CA ASN A 17 11.64 4.74 36.41
C ASN A 17 10.22 4.35 36.81
N GLU A 18 9.23 5.08 36.33
CA GLU A 18 7.82 4.71 36.44
C GLU A 18 7.47 3.60 35.45
N LEU A 19 6.62 2.66 35.88
CA LEU A 19 6.10 1.60 35.00
C LEU A 19 4.81 2.06 34.31
N PRO A 20 4.59 1.72 33.03
CA PRO A 20 5.41 0.85 32.16
C PRO A 20 6.61 1.59 31.55
N ILE A 21 7.72 0.88 31.34
CA ILE A 21 8.90 1.40 30.66
C ILE A 21 8.63 1.42 29.15
N LEU A 22 8.67 2.58 28.54
CA LEU A 22 8.44 2.78 27.11
C LEU A 22 9.74 3.01 26.33
N GLU A 23 10.83 3.27 27.03
CA GLU A 23 12.12 3.56 26.43
C GLU A 23 12.91 2.29 26.14
N LYS A 24 13.75 2.36 25.11
CA LYS A 24 14.71 1.31 24.81
C LYS A 24 15.85 1.32 25.84
N GLY A 25 16.36 0.16 26.17
CA GLY A 25 17.45 0.04 27.18
C GLY A 25 18.33 -1.17 26.92
N LYS A 26 19.13 -1.55 27.91
CA LYS A 26 19.94 -2.77 27.88
C LYS A 26 19.14 -3.94 28.42
N LEU A 27 19.27 -5.08 27.79
CA LEU A 27 18.59 -6.30 28.20
C LEU A 27 19.27 -6.91 29.42
N VAL A 28 18.42 -7.36 30.38
CA VAL A 28 18.81 -8.14 31.55
C VAL A 28 17.89 -9.35 31.66
N ASN A 29 18.26 -10.37 32.40
CA ASN A 29 17.48 -11.60 32.57
C ASN A 29 17.06 -12.27 31.24
N SER A 30 17.85 -12.07 30.17
CA SER A 30 17.55 -12.48 28.80
C SER A 30 18.59 -13.48 28.27
N SER A 31 19.19 -14.26 29.14
CA SER A 31 20.19 -15.28 28.81
C SER A 31 21.32 -14.76 27.92
N GLN A 32 21.47 -15.34 26.75
CA GLN A 32 22.51 -14.97 25.77
C GLN A 32 22.41 -13.55 25.19
N PHE A 33 21.29 -12.87 25.41
CA PHE A 33 21.04 -11.51 24.94
C PHE A 33 21.27 -10.46 26.02
N ASN A 34 21.72 -10.87 27.22
CA ASN A 34 22.02 -9.93 28.30
C ASN A 34 23.08 -8.89 27.88
N GLY A 35 22.87 -7.66 28.30
CA GLY A 35 23.78 -6.54 28.05
C GLY A 35 23.68 -5.94 26.65
N MET A 36 22.91 -6.54 25.73
CA MET A 36 22.65 -5.95 24.42
C MET A 36 21.73 -4.75 24.52
N SER A 37 21.88 -3.80 23.60
CA SER A 37 20.86 -2.76 23.40
C SER A 37 19.57 -3.39 22.88
N SER A 38 18.42 -2.72 23.10
CA SER A 38 17.14 -3.23 22.56
C SER A 38 17.17 -3.43 21.04
N ASP A 39 17.86 -2.57 20.30
CA ASP A 39 17.95 -2.65 18.84
C ASP A 39 18.82 -3.83 18.39
N ASP A 40 20.01 -3.99 18.97
CA ASP A 40 20.88 -5.12 18.67
C ASP A 40 20.22 -6.46 19.04
N ALA A 41 19.49 -6.47 20.16
CA ALA A 41 18.78 -7.66 20.63
C ALA A 41 17.67 -8.07 19.68
N ILE A 42 16.91 -7.12 19.12
CA ILE A 42 15.85 -7.42 18.12
C ILE A 42 16.44 -8.18 16.94
N GLU A 43 17.53 -7.71 16.37
CA GLU A 43 18.16 -8.37 15.23
C GLU A 43 18.73 -9.74 15.60
N LYS A 44 19.38 -9.86 16.74
CA LYS A 44 19.93 -11.14 17.20
C LYS A 44 18.87 -12.17 17.57
N ILE A 45 17.75 -11.73 18.13
CA ILE A 45 16.61 -12.61 18.42
C ILE A 45 15.94 -13.08 17.13
N LYS A 46 15.79 -12.22 16.14
CA LYS A 46 15.28 -12.62 14.80
C LYS A 46 16.16 -13.71 14.17
N GLU A 47 17.48 -13.49 14.17
CA GLU A 47 18.44 -14.45 13.67
C GLU A 47 18.37 -15.79 14.41
N TYR A 48 18.26 -15.74 15.75
CA TYR A 48 18.13 -16.91 16.60
C TYR A 48 16.86 -17.71 16.30
N ILE A 49 15.72 -17.04 16.19
CA ILE A 49 14.42 -17.65 15.88
C ILE A 49 14.48 -18.34 14.52
N LYS A 50 15.06 -17.68 13.52
CA LYS A 50 15.20 -18.20 12.16
C LYS A 50 16.12 -19.42 12.12
N THR A 51 17.28 -19.36 12.77
CA THR A 51 18.30 -20.44 12.76
C THR A 51 17.81 -21.70 13.47
N HIS A 52 16.98 -21.51 14.49
CA HIS A 52 16.45 -22.64 15.28
C HIS A 52 15.07 -23.11 14.83
N ASN A 53 14.57 -22.59 13.69
CA ASN A 53 13.21 -22.90 13.17
C ASN A 53 12.08 -22.71 14.18
N LEU A 54 12.20 -21.67 15.04
CA LEU A 54 11.20 -21.35 16.05
C LEU A 54 10.08 -20.45 15.55
N GLY A 55 10.26 -19.86 14.36
CA GLY A 55 9.29 -18.96 13.72
C GLY A 55 9.84 -18.31 12.48
N THR A 56 9.02 -17.47 11.86
CA THR A 56 9.35 -16.69 10.68
C THR A 56 9.09 -15.21 10.94
N GLU A 57 9.86 -14.35 10.29
CA GLU A 57 9.61 -12.92 10.31
C GLU A 57 8.32 -12.59 9.56
N LEU A 58 7.44 -11.82 10.19
CA LEU A 58 6.22 -11.31 9.59
C LEU A 58 6.23 -9.78 9.62
N ILE A 59 6.13 -9.17 8.46
CA ILE A 59 5.97 -7.72 8.33
C ILE A 59 4.48 -7.42 8.31
N GLN A 60 4.00 -6.64 9.27
CA GLN A 60 2.62 -6.17 9.33
C GLN A 60 2.59 -4.66 9.15
N PHE A 61 1.85 -4.21 8.14
CA PHE A 61 1.58 -2.78 7.95
C PHE A 61 0.53 -2.30 8.96
N ARG A 62 0.75 -1.14 9.58
CA ARG A 62 -0.22 -0.49 10.47
C ARG A 62 -1.30 0.27 9.68
N LEU A 63 -1.70 -0.27 8.56
CA LEU A 63 -2.73 0.27 7.70
C LEU A 63 -3.79 -0.79 7.51
N ARG A 64 -5.06 -0.41 7.67
CA ARG A 64 -6.18 -1.32 7.39
C ARG A 64 -6.40 -1.36 5.88
N ASP A 65 -6.75 -2.54 5.39
CA ASP A 65 -7.18 -2.70 4.01
C ASP A 65 -8.38 -1.79 3.71
N TRP A 66 -8.41 -1.25 2.51
CA TRP A 66 -9.54 -0.47 2.01
C TRP A 66 -9.87 -0.87 0.58
N GLY A 67 -11.16 -0.76 0.22
CA GLY A 67 -11.62 -1.08 -1.13
C GLY A 67 -11.25 0.03 -2.12
N ILE A 68 -10.57 -0.35 -3.21
CA ILE A 68 -10.18 0.56 -4.29
C ILE A 68 -11.08 0.46 -5.51
N SER A 69 -12.02 -0.49 -5.54
CA SER A 69 -12.91 -0.73 -6.67
C SER A 69 -14.25 -0.02 -6.52
N ARG A 70 -14.82 0.43 -7.64
CA ARG A 70 -16.11 1.12 -7.73
C ARG A 70 -16.95 0.55 -8.85
N GLN A 71 -18.23 0.28 -8.57
CA GLN A 71 -19.22 -0.28 -9.47
C GLN A 71 -19.94 0.85 -10.22
N ARG A 72 -19.33 1.37 -11.26
CA ARG A 72 -19.86 2.52 -12.03
C ARG A 72 -19.44 2.43 -13.49
N TYR A 73 -20.09 3.20 -14.35
CA TYR A 73 -19.72 3.30 -15.76
C TYR A 73 -18.41 4.05 -16.00
N TRP A 74 -18.19 5.15 -15.30
CA TRP A 74 -17.05 6.04 -15.49
C TRP A 74 -15.88 5.72 -14.53
N GLY A 75 -14.71 6.21 -14.83
CA GLY A 75 -13.49 6.01 -14.07
C GLY A 75 -12.48 5.18 -14.85
N CYS A 76 -11.29 4.97 -14.27
CA CYS A 76 -10.27 4.13 -14.87
C CYS A 76 -10.62 2.64 -14.66
N PRO A 77 -10.83 1.84 -15.71
CA PRO A 77 -11.09 0.42 -15.55
C PRO A 77 -9.92 -0.31 -14.89
N ILE A 78 -10.22 -1.26 -14.02
CA ILE A 78 -9.19 -2.11 -13.42
C ILE A 78 -8.67 -3.07 -14.51
N PRO A 79 -7.36 -3.08 -14.80
CA PRO A 79 -6.78 -3.87 -15.90
C PRO A 79 -6.63 -5.34 -15.51
N ALA A 80 -7.74 -6.02 -15.31
CA ALA A 80 -7.79 -7.43 -14.93
C ALA A 80 -8.87 -8.18 -15.71
N VAL A 81 -8.68 -9.47 -15.83
CA VAL A 81 -9.64 -10.43 -16.39
C VAL A 81 -9.74 -11.67 -15.50
N TYR A 82 -10.84 -12.39 -15.63
CA TYR A 82 -11.03 -13.71 -15.05
C TYR A 82 -10.97 -14.74 -16.17
N GLU A 83 -9.93 -15.54 -16.18
CA GLU A 83 -9.72 -16.63 -17.13
C GLU A 83 -10.07 -17.95 -16.45
N ASP A 84 -11.11 -18.61 -16.89
CA ASP A 84 -11.71 -19.79 -16.22
C ASP A 84 -12.04 -19.52 -14.73
N GLY A 85 -12.40 -18.29 -14.40
CA GLY A 85 -12.72 -17.85 -13.04
C GLY A 85 -11.51 -17.50 -12.18
N VAL A 86 -10.28 -17.57 -12.70
CA VAL A 86 -9.06 -17.19 -12.01
C VAL A 86 -8.68 -15.76 -12.41
N PRO A 87 -8.47 -14.83 -11.45
CA PRO A 87 -8.10 -13.46 -11.77
C PRO A 87 -6.67 -13.38 -12.32
N ARG A 88 -6.49 -12.63 -13.40
CA ARG A 88 -5.21 -12.29 -14.01
C ARG A 88 -5.15 -10.81 -14.33
N ILE A 89 -4.01 -10.19 -14.08
CA ILE A 89 -3.72 -8.82 -14.53
C ILE A 89 -3.41 -8.86 -16.03
N LEU A 90 -3.83 -7.84 -16.76
CA LEU A 90 -3.56 -7.69 -18.18
C LEU A 90 -2.06 -7.39 -18.41
N GLU A 91 -1.53 -7.96 -19.48
CA GLU A 91 -0.19 -7.64 -19.95
C GLU A 91 -0.17 -6.25 -20.62
N GLU A 92 1.00 -5.63 -20.73
CA GLU A 92 1.16 -4.30 -21.33
C GLU A 92 0.59 -4.22 -22.75
N SER A 93 0.73 -5.28 -23.54
CA SER A 93 0.18 -5.37 -24.91
C SER A 93 -1.35 -5.44 -24.98
N GLU A 94 -2.02 -5.69 -23.85
CA GLU A 94 -3.47 -5.73 -23.71
C GLU A 94 -4.06 -4.39 -23.24
N LEU A 95 -3.22 -3.39 -23.01
CA LEU A 95 -3.58 -2.04 -22.57
C LEU A 95 -3.63 -1.07 -23.74
N PRO A 96 -4.38 0.05 -23.63
CA PRO A 96 -5.26 0.42 -22.51
C PRO A 96 -6.60 -0.30 -22.50
N VAL A 97 -7.24 -0.40 -21.33
CA VAL A 97 -8.64 -0.82 -21.24
C VAL A 97 -9.53 0.41 -21.44
N GLU A 98 -10.15 0.51 -22.59
CA GLU A 98 -11.04 1.62 -22.91
C GLU A 98 -12.48 1.37 -22.41
N LEU A 99 -13.11 2.44 -21.90
CA LEU A 99 -14.53 2.42 -21.57
C LEU A 99 -15.38 2.29 -22.85
N PRO A 100 -16.50 1.54 -22.80
CA PRO A 100 -17.39 1.45 -23.94
C PRO A 100 -18.01 2.82 -24.25
N LYS A 101 -18.07 3.17 -25.54
CA LYS A 101 -18.69 4.42 -25.99
C LYS A 101 -20.19 4.40 -25.72
N LEU A 102 -20.72 5.46 -25.12
CA LEU A 102 -22.15 5.65 -24.97
C LEU A 102 -22.79 5.86 -26.34
N LYS A 103 -23.87 5.13 -26.59
CA LYS A 103 -24.71 5.41 -27.75
C LYS A 103 -25.47 6.71 -27.50
N GLU A 104 -25.59 7.53 -28.55
CA GLU A 104 -26.31 8.80 -28.48
C GLU A 104 -27.74 8.58 -27.96
N GLY A 105 -28.17 9.37 -26.99
CA GLY A 105 -29.47 9.27 -26.34
C GLY A 105 -29.64 8.12 -25.35
N SER A 106 -28.62 7.31 -25.09
CA SER A 106 -28.70 6.24 -24.09
C SER A 106 -28.18 6.71 -22.72
N ALA A 107 -28.81 6.22 -21.64
CA ALA A 107 -28.31 6.42 -20.31
C ALA A 107 -27.10 5.51 -20.03
N PRO A 108 -26.10 5.96 -19.26
CA PRO A 108 -25.00 5.11 -18.84
C PRO A 108 -25.50 3.97 -17.95
N ILE A 109 -25.01 2.77 -18.22
CA ILE A 109 -25.28 1.57 -17.40
C ILE A 109 -23.97 1.12 -16.74
N PRO A 110 -24.00 0.51 -15.54
CA PRO A 110 -22.83 -0.09 -14.94
C PRO A 110 -22.10 -1.03 -15.90
N LEU A 111 -20.78 -1.04 -15.90
CA LEU A 111 -19.97 -1.90 -16.77
C LEU A 111 -20.32 -3.38 -16.61
N SER A 112 -20.68 -3.80 -15.40
CA SER A 112 -21.13 -5.16 -15.10
C SER A 112 -22.41 -5.60 -15.84
N LYS A 113 -23.14 -4.67 -16.45
CA LYS A 113 -24.33 -4.95 -17.27
C LYS A 113 -24.05 -4.87 -18.78
N ASN A 114 -22.84 -4.45 -19.17
CA ASN A 114 -22.43 -4.33 -20.56
C ASN A 114 -21.74 -5.61 -21.02
N GLN A 115 -22.48 -6.49 -21.70
CA GLN A 115 -21.97 -7.80 -22.12
C GLN A 115 -20.87 -7.69 -23.18
N ASP A 116 -20.89 -6.66 -24.02
CA ASP A 116 -19.87 -6.43 -25.04
C ASP A 116 -18.54 -5.99 -24.40
N PHE A 117 -18.60 -5.30 -23.27
CA PHE A 117 -17.42 -4.93 -22.49
C PHE A 117 -16.88 -6.12 -21.69
N LEU A 118 -17.76 -6.91 -21.08
CA LEU A 118 -17.39 -7.99 -20.18
C LEU A 118 -16.77 -9.19 -20.88
N ASN A 119 -17.44 -9.68 -21.95
CA ASN A 119 -17.09 -10.96 -22.54
C ASN A 119 -16.04 -10.80 -23.64
N LEU A 120 -14.78 -11.07 -23.33
CA LEU A 120 -13.69 -11.06 -24.32
C LEU A 120 -13.66 -12.37 -25.13
N SER A 121 -13.94 -13.49 -24.48
CA SER A 121 -14.05 -14.82 -25.09
C SER A 121 -14.90 -15.73 -24.18
N PRO A 122 -15.25 -16.93 -24.58
CA PRO A 122 -16.08 -17.83 -23.77
C PRO A 122 -15.57 -18.08 -22.36
N ASN A 123 -14.27 -18.04 -22.17
CA ASN A 123 -13.61 -18.35 -20.89
C ASN A 123 -12.94 -17.13 -20.25
N VAL A 124 -13.01 -15.93 -20.88
CA VAL A 124 -12.32 -14.72 -20.39
C VAL A 124 -13.34 -13.61 -20.18
N ILE A 125 -13.52 -13.24 -18.93
CA ILE A 125 -14.44 -12.18 -18.51
C ILE A 125 -13.61 -11.02 -17.97
N ARG A 126 -13.86 -9.81 -18.46
CA ARG A 126 -13.21 -8.60 -17.98
C ARG A 126 -13.70 -8.22 -16.59
N GLU A 127 -12.79 -7.66 -15.76
CA GLU A 127 -13.19 -6.96 -14.54
C GLU A 127 -14.12 -5.78 -14.89
N ALA A 128 -15.23 -5.69 -14.18
CA ALA A 128 -16.27 -4.69 -14.44
C ALA A 128 -16.15 -3.44 -13.56
N ASP A 129 -15.29 -3.48 -12.55
CA ASP A 129 -15.10 -2.37 -11.64
C ASP A 129 -14.09 -1.38 -12.19
N THR A 130 -14.20 -0.13 -11.76
CA THR A 130 -13.22 0.92 -12.00
C THR A 130 -12.47 1.23 -10.72
N PHE A 131 -11.29 1.82 -10.83
CA PHE A 131 -10.59 2.33 -9.67
C PHE A 131 -11.35 3.48 -8.99
N ASP A 132 -11.15 3.60 -7.69
CA ASP A 132 -11.51 4.81 -6.94
C ASP A 132 -10.85 6.05 -7.58
N THR A 133 -11.57 7.16 -7.63
CA THR A 133 -11.09 8.41 -8.21
C THR A 133 -9.76 8.89 -7.60
N PHE A 134 -9.54 8.61 -6.31
CA PHE A 134 -8.28 8.96 -5.66
C PHE A 134 -7.09 8.13 -6.13
N MET A 135 -7.32 6.96 -6.72
CA MET A 135 -6.26 6.20 -7.38
C MET A 135 -5.76 6.96 -8.61
N ASP A 136 -6.67 7.42 -9.47
CA ASP A 136 -6.32 8.20 -10.67
C ASP A 136 -5.66 9.54 -10.31
N SER A 137 -6.21 10.25 -9.32
CA SER A 137 -5.71 11.56 -8.90
C SER A 137 -4.50 11.50 -7.95
N SER A 138 -4.00 10.32 -7.62
CA SER A 138 -2.90 10.19 -6.65
C SER A 138 -1.56 10.73 -7.12
N TRP A 139 -1.34 10.83 -8.41
CA TRP A 139 -0.05 11.15 -9.03
C TRP A 139 -0.05 12.41 -9.92
N TYR A 140 -1.16 13.15 -10.03
CA TYR A 140 -1.31 14.28 -10.93
C TYR A 140 -0.22 15.34 -10.77
N TYR A 141 0.21 15.59 -9.52
CA TYR A 141 1.27 16.57 -9.23
C TYR A 141 2.63 16.15 -9.80
N ALA A 142 2.91 14.86 -9.91
CA ALA A 142 4.12 14.34 -10.56
C ALA A 142 4.04 14.45 -12.07
N ARG A 143 2.84 14.48 -12.67
CA ARG A 143 2.61 14.67 -14.10
C ARG A 143 2.77 16.13 -14.53
N PHE A 144 2.45 17.09 -13.69
CA PHE A 144 2.46 18.51 -14.04
C PHE A 144 3.78 19.01 -14.64
N PRO A 145 4.96 18.65 -14.11
CA PRO A 145 6.22 19.08 -14.71
C PRO A 145 6.47 18.53 -16.11
N SER A 146 5.87 17.41 -16.46
CA SER A 146 6.07 16.69 -17.73
C SER A 146 4.74 16.46 -18.46
N ALA A 147 3.87 17.48 -18.49
CA ALA A 147 2.51 17.38 -19.04
C ALA A 147 2.48 16.95 -20.52
N ASP A 148 3.49 17.35 -21.30
CA ASP A 148 3.60 17.06 -22.73
C ASP A 148 4.35 15.74 -23.05
N ASN A 149 4.71 14.96 -22.03
CA ASN A 149 5.37 13.68 -22.22
C ASN A 149 4.31 12.59 -22.49
N ASP A 150 4.26 12.08 -23.71
CA ASP A 150 3.29 11.04 -24.11
C ASP A 150 3.84 9.60 -23.95
N ASP A 151 5.12 9.44 -23.65
CA ASP A 151 5.80 8.15 -23.60
C ASP A 151 5.79 7.56 -22.17
N GLU A 152 5.79 8.41 -21.14
CA GLU A 152 5.93 8.00 -19.74
C GLU A 152 4.91 8.72 -18.83
N MET A 153 4.61 8.15 -17.68
CA MET A 153 3.74 8.77 -16.66
C MET A 153 4.26 10.17 -16.26
N PHE A 154 5.57 10.28 -16.07
CA PHE A 154 6.27 11.53 -15.77
C PHE A 154 7.75 11.38 -16.20
N GLY A 155 8.34 12.47 -16.69
CA GLY A 155 9.68 12.51 -17.22
C GLY A 155 10.73 13.06 -16.25
N GLU A 156 11.92 13.36 -16.76
CA GLU A 156 13.06 13.87 -15.97
C GLU A 156 12.76 15.18 -15.22
N ASP A 157 11.88 16.04 -15.75
CA ASP A 157 11.46 17.27 -15.07
C ASP A 157 10.82 17.01 -13.71
N SER A 158 10.14 15.88 -13.57
CA SER A 158 9.57 15.47 -12.27
C SER A 158 10.65 15.19 -11.24
N ASN A 159 11.81 14.68 -11.61
CA ASN A 159 12.93 14.45 -10.72
C ASN A 159 13.54 15.76 -10.18
N TYR A 160 13.46 16.85 -10.98
CA TYR A 160 13.92 18.17 -10.56
C TYR A 160 12.93 18.86 -9.61
N TRP A 161 11.62 18.76 -9.89
CA TRP A 161 10.58 19.47 -9.16
C TRP A 161 10.05 18.73 -7.92
N LEU A 162 10.33 17.44 -7.79
CA LEU A 162 9.95 16.63 -6.63
C LEU A 162 11.15 16.46 -5.67
N PRO A 163 10.90 16.34 -4.36
CA PRO A 163 9.60 16.31 -3.69
C PRO A 163 8.93 17.68 -3.65
N VAL A 164 7.60 17.70 -3.43
CA VAL A 164 6.83 18.93 -3.27
C VAL A 164 7.19 19.64 -1.98
N ASP A 165 7.58 20.91 -2.03
CA ASP A 165 7.98 21.69 -0.85
C ASP A 165 6.79 22.08 0.03
N LEU A 166 5.65 22.41 -0.58
CA LEU A 166 4.44 22.80 0.12
C LEU A 166 3.20 22.31 -0.63
N TYR A 167 2.35 21.59 0.07
CA TYR A 167 1.10 21.04 -0.47
C TYR A 167 -0.08 21.44 0.43
N ILE A 168 -0.98 22.29 -0.09
CA ILE A 168 -2.10 22.85 0.67
C ILE A 168 -3.41 22.26 0.17
N GLY A 169 -4.26 21.78 1.09
CA GLY A 169 -5.58 21.21 0.79
C GLY A 169 -6.45 21.07 2.03
N GLY A 170 -7.63 20.47 1.86
CA GLY A 170 -8.54 20.17 2.96
C GLY A 170 -8.01 19.05 3.88
N ILE A 171 -8.36 19.11 5.15
CA ILE A 171 -7.93 18.13 6.16
C ILE A 171 -8.40 16.71 5.84
N GLU A 172 -9.54 16.56 5.16
CA GLU A 172 -10.11 15.29 4.72
C GLU A 172 -9.16 14.50 3.81
N HIS A 173 -8.31 15.20 3.07
CA HIS A 173 -7.35 14.58 2.16
C HIS A 173 -6.21 13.84 2.89
N ALA A 174 -6.05 14.04 4.18
CA ALA A 174 -5.09 13.26 4.98
C ALA A 174 -5.33 11.74 4.91
N ILE A 175 -6.60 11.34 4.80
CA ILE A 175 -7.04 9.93 4.69
C ILE A 175 -7.62 9.57 3.32
N LEU A 176 -7.67 10.51 2.39
CA LEU A 176 -8.12 10.32 1.01
C LEU A 176 -6.93 10.48 0.05
N HIS A 177 -6.82 11.61 -0.62
CA HIS A 177 -5.77 11.84 -1.62
C HIS A 177 -4.35 11.56 -1.12
N LEU A 178 -3.97 12.03 0.07
CA LEU A 178 -2.62 11.83 0.60
C LEU A 178 -2.32 10.35 0.91
N LEU A 179 -3.32 9.56 1.29
CA LEU A 179 -3.16 8.13 1.48
C LEU A 179 -2.77 7.44 0.17
N TYR A 180 -3.56 7.69 -0.88
CA TYR A 180 -3.29 7.12 -2.21
C TYR A 180 -1.98 7.63 -2.81
N SER A 181 -1.69 8.92 -2.67
CA SER A 181 -0.45 9.51 -3.16
C SER A 181 0.79 8.91 -2.51
N ARG A 182 0.77 8.72 -1.19
CA ARG A 182 1.87 8.08 -0.46
C ARG A 182 2.04 6.62 -0.85
N PHE A 183 0.94 5.90 -1.01
CA PHE A 183 0.98 4.51 -1.46
C PHE A 183 1.61 4.41 -2.85
N LEU A 184 1.17 5.22 -3.80
CA LEU A 184 1.70 5.23 -5.16
C LEU A 184 3.17 5.65 -5.21
N ASN A 185 3.56 6.71 -4.49
CA ASN A 185 4.97 7.12 -4.40
C ASN A 185 5.86 6.01 -3.86
N PHE A 186 5.43 5.27 -2.84
CA PHE A 186 6.18 4.14 -2.33
C PHE A 186 6.37 3.06 -3.40
N GLN A 187 5.34 2.74 -4.16
CA GLN A 187 5.39 1.73 -5.22
C GLN A 187 6.28 2.16 -6.40
N LEU A 188 6.22 3.43 -6.80
CA LEU A 188 6.93 3.94 -7.99
C LEU A 188 8.36 4.39 -7.69
N PHE A 189 8.61 5.01 -6.56
CA PHE A 189 9.89 5.64 -6.22
C PHE A 189 10.63 4.96 -5.08
N GLY A 190 10.03 3.98 -4.40
CA GLY A 190 10.60 3.33 -3.22
C GLY A 190 10.75 4.26 -2.00
N VAL A 191 10.06 5.39 -2.00
CA VAL A 191 10.14 6.42 -0.96
C VAL A 191 8.80 6.57 -0.25
N LEU A 192 8.79 6.39 1.07
CA LEU A 192 7.65 6.70 1.91
C LEU A 192 7.62 8.20 2.19
N GLY A 193 6.95 8.97 1.38
CA GLY A 193 6.56 10.27 1.88
C GLY A 193 6.72 11.48 0.97
N PHE A 194 5.84 12.41 1.22
CA PHE A 194 5.99 13.84 1.00
C PHE A 194 6.78 14.40 2.20
N TRP A 195 8.05 14.54 2.12
CA TRP A 195 8.92 15.32 3.01
C TRP A 195 10.01 15.96 2.25
#